data_5250eb3b0750db1d1ffb456dd8bc96bb
#
_entry.id   5250eb3b0750db1d1ffb456dd8bc96bb
#
_cell.length_a   1.000
_cell.length_b   1.000
_cell.length_c   1.000
_cell.angle_alpha   90.00
_cell.angle_beta   90.00
_cell.angle_gamma   90.00
#
_symmetry.space_group_name_H-M   'P 1'
#
loop_
_entity.id
_entity.type
_entity.pdbx_description
1 polymer ?
#
loop_
_entity_poly.entity_id
_entity_poly.type
_entity_poly.pdbx_seq_one_letter_code
_entity_poly.pdbx_strand_id
1 'polypeptide(L)'
;MSDPPTLVPALARYLRDHPHARDSAEGIHRWWLPDGHTVATEEIEKALDWMTHQKLVAATVAADGRVRFSRATGDAQLDAVITGGSGKLAGAP
;
A
#
# COMPACT_ATOMS: atom_id res chain seq x y z
N MET A 1 -11.91 14.51 -6.09
CA MET A 1 -10.88 13.63 -6.15
C MET A 1 -10.00 13.75 -4.96
N SER A 2 -9.68 12.70 -4.32
CA SER A 2 -8.90 12.77 -3.14
C SER A 2 -7.47 12.37 -3.38
N ASP A 3 -6.57 12.95 -2.68
CA ASP A 3 -5.18 12.60 -2.76
C ASP A 3 -4.96 11.27 -2.06
N PRO A 4 -3.98 10.49 -2.48
CA PRO A 4 -3.67 9.26 -1.78
C PRO A 4 -3.17 9.57 -0.38
N PRO A 5 -3.44 8.69 0.57
CA PRO A 5 -2.87 8.86 1.91
C PRO A 5 -1.36 8.94 1.88
N THR A 6 -0.80 9.65 2.83
CA THR A 6 0.64 9.91 2.88
C THR A 6 1.49 8.65 2.87
N LEU A 7 1.01 7.57 3.45
CA LEU A 7 1.79 6.35 3.55
C LEU A 7 1.79 5.50 2.28
N VAL A 8 0.92 5.79 1.34
CA VAL A 8 0.80 4.95 0.15
C VAL A 8 2.12 4.80 -0.61
N PRO A 9 2.89 5.87 -0.86
CA PRO A 9 4.16 5.67 -1.56
C PRO A 9 5.12 4.75 -0.83
N ALA A 10 5.18 4.85 0.50
CA ALA A 10 6.08 3.99 1.26
C ALA A 10 5.65 2.53 1.20
N LEU A 11 4.36 2.26 1.31
CA LEU A 11 3.86 0.90 1.23
C LEU A 11 4.03 0.35 -0.19
N ALA A 12 3.81 1.17 -1.19
CA ALA A 12 3.99 0.74 -2.57
C ALA A 12 5.45 0.40 -2.84
N ARG A 13 6.37 1.17 -2.28
CA ARG A 13 7.79 0.89 -2.45
C ARG A 13 8.15 -0.44 -1.82
N TYR A 14 7.61 -0.73 -0.65
CA TYR A 14 7.88 -2.00 -0.01
C TYR A 14 7.37 -3.16 -0.89
N LEU A 15 6.16 -3.01 -1.45
CA LEU A 15 5.61 -4.06 -2.30
C LEU A 15 6.40 -4.22 -3.60
N ARG A 16 6.98 -3.14 -4.09
CA ARG A 16 7.78 -3.24 -5.28
C ARG A 16 9.05 -4.04 -5.01
N ASP A 17 9.65 -3.82 -3.85
CA ASP A 17 10.87 -4.54 -3.48
C ASP A 17 10.59 -5.95 -3.00
N HIS A 18 9.37 -6.21 -2.53
CA HIS A 18 9.01 -7.52 -1.99
C HIS A 18 7.69 -7.98 -2.63
N PRO A 19 7.72 -8.40 -3.90
CA PRO A 19 6.49 -8.70 -4.62
C PRO A 19 5.64 -9.82 -4.04
N HIS A 20 6.22 -10.66 -3.20
CA HIS A 20 5.46 -11.74 -2.60
C HIS A 20 5.09 -11.47 -1.15
N ALA A 21 5.29 -10.24 -0.69
CA ALA A 21 4.98 -9.91 0.71
C ALA A 21 3.48 -10.03 0.97
N ARG A 22 3.15 -10.53 2.14
CA ARG A 22 1.76 -10.69 2.53
C ARG A 22 1.72 -10.55 4.04
N ASP A 23 0.87 -9.69 4.55
CA ASP A 23 0.82 -9.47 5.98
C ASP A 23 -0.51 -8.86 6.37
N SER A 24 -0.80 -8.88 7.67
CA SER A 24 -1.95 -8.21 8.22
C SER A 24 -1.63 -6.71 8.36
N ALA A 25 -2.64 -5.91 8.63
CA ALA A 25 -2.41 -4.47 8.83
C ALA A 25 -1.42 -4.24 9.97
N GLU A 26 -1.50 -5.04 11.01
CA GLU A 26 -0.59 -4.91 12.14
C GLU A 26 0.84 -5.23 11.72
N GLY A 27 1.04 -6.28 10.95
CA GLY A 27 2.37 -6.64 10.49
C GLY A 27 2.93 -5.61 9.53
N ILE A 28 2.08 -5.06 8.66
CA ILE A 28 2.49 -4.01 7.76
C ILE A 28 2.95 -2.80 8.55
N HIS A 29 2.19 -2.42 9.58
CA HIS A 29 2.54 -1.29 10.41
C HIS A 29 3.89 -1.51 11.10
N ARG A 30 4.14 -2.73 11.54
CA ARG A 30 5.33 -3.02 12.31
C ARG A 30 6.57 -3.23 11.45
N TRP A 31 6.40 -3.90 10.31
CA TRP A 31 7.56 -4.34 9.53
C TRP A 31 7.79 -3.67 8.19
N TRP A 32 6.75 -3.14 7.58
CA TRP A 32 6.89 -2.60 6.22
C TRP A 32 7.38 -1.16 6.18
N LEU A 33 7.37 -0.48 7.30
CA LEU A 33 7.79 0.91 7.36
C LEU A 33 8.98 1.05 8.29
N PRO A 34 10.02 1.75 7.88
CA PRO A 34 11.18 1.95 8.74
C PRO A 34 10.84 2.65 10.04
N ASP A 35 9.93 3.63 9.97
CA ASP A 35 9.53 4.36 11.15
C ASP A 35 8.10 4.05 11.55
N GLY A 36 7.70 2.80 11.40
CA GLY A 36 6.32 2.43 11.68
C GLY A 36 5.86 2.79 13.06
N HIS A 37 6.77 2.81 14.03
CA HIS A 37 6.39 3.10 15.40
C HIS A 37 5.90 4.54 15.57
N THR A 38 6.18 5.43 14.63
CA THR A 38 5.71 6.80 14.72
C THR A 38 4.43 7.03 13.95
N VAL A 39 3.89 5.98 13.32
CA VAL A 39 2.70 6.11 12.50
C VAL A 39 1.51 5.52 13.22
N ALA A 40 0.40 6.22 13.23
CA ALA A 40 -0.80 5.72 13.90
C ALA A 40 -1.43 4.59 13.10
N THR A 41 -2.08 3.68 13.81
CA THR A 41 -2.75 2.56 13.16
C THR A 41 -3.78 3.03 12.14
N GLU A 42 -4.50 4.10 12.45
CA GLU A 42 -5.49 4.63 11.54
C GLU A 42 -4.90 5.06 10.22
N GLU A 43 -3.66 5.55 10.24
CA GLU A 43 -3.02 5.97 9.01
C GLU A 43 -2.74 4.76 8.12
N ILE A 44 -2.32 3.66 8.73
CA ILE A 44 -2.07 2.43 8.00
C ILE A 44 -3.37 1.92 7.40
N GLU A 45 -4.44 1.94 8.18
CA GLU A 45 -5.73 1.45 7.72
C GLU A 45 -6.25 2.29 6.57
N LYS A 46 -6.09 3.61 6.63
CA LYS A 46 -6.53 4.46 5.57
C LYS A 46 -5.75 4.18 4.29
N ALA A 47 -4.44 4.02 4.42
CA ALA A 47 -3.60 3.75 3.26
C ALA A 47 -3.97 2.42 2.61
N LEU A 48 -4.17 1.38 3.42
CA LEU A 48 -4.52 0.08 2.90
C LEU A 48 -5.91 0.09 2.26
N ASP A 49 -6.83 0.83 2.84
CA ASP A 49 -8.17 0.93 2.28
C ASP A 49 -8.11 1.62 0.92
N TRP A 50 -7.37 2.70 0.82
CA TRP A 50 -7.22 3.41 -0.45
C TRP A 50 -6.56 2.50 -1.49
N MET A 51 -5.50 1.79 -1.11
CA MET A 51 -4.80 0.92 -2.03
C MET A 51 -5.67 -0.25 -2.48
N THR A 52 -6.53 -0.75 -1.59
CA THR A 52 -7.45 -1.82 -1.95
C THR A 52 -8.47 -1.31 -2.98
N HIS A 53 -8.98 -0.10 -2.78
CA HIS A 53 -9.91 0.49 -3.72
C HIS A 53 -9.26 0.73 -5.09
N GLN A 54 -7.99 1.07 -5.10
CA GLN A 54 -7.28 1.29 -6.35
C GLN A 54 -6.74 0.00 -6.94
N LYS A 55 -7.03 -1.13 -6.31
CA LYS A 55 -6.60 -2.45 -6.76
C LYS A 55 -5.09 -2.60 -6.81
N LEU A 56 -4.41 -1.89 -5.95
CA LEU A 56 -2.98 -2.03 -5.80
C LEU A 56 -2.64 -3.18 -4.87
N VAL A 57 -3.52 -3.44 -3.90
CA VAL A 57 -3.39 -4.59 -3.02
C VAL A 57 -4.71 -5.32 -2.95
N ALA A 58 -4.66 -6.58 -2.58
CA ALA A 58 -5.85 -7.39 -2.39
C ALA A 58 -5.93 -7.80 -0.94
N ALA A 59 -7.12 -7.70 -0.36
CA ALA A 59 -7.36 -8.13 1.00
C ALA A 59 -7.96 -9.53 0.96
N THR A 60 -7.37 -10.46 1.70
CA THR A 60 -7.81 -11.84 1.73
C THR A 60 -8.01 -12.26 3.17
N VAL A 61 -9.08 -12.99 3.45
CA VAL A 61 -9.32 -13.48 4.80
C VAL A 61 -8.69 -14.86 4.92
N ALA A 62 -7.77 -15.00 5.87
CA ALA A 62 -7.08 -16.25 6.09
C ALA A 62 -7.96 -17.22 6.89
N ALA A 63 -7.54 -18.45 6.98
CA ALA A 63 -8.28 -19.49 7.72
C ALA A 63 -8.52 -19.11 9.17
N ASP A 64 -7.62 -18.33 9.76
CA ASP A 64 -7.77 -17.91 11.14
C ASP A 64 -8.68 -16.68 11.28
N GLY A 65 -9.32 -16.26 10.22
CA GLY A 65 -10.22 -15.11 10.25
C GLY A 65 -9.54 -13.77 10.11
N ARG A 66 -8.23 -13.74 10.00
CA ARG A 66 -7.52 -12.48 9.88
C ARG A 66 -7.40 -12.04 8.44
N VAL A 67 -7.44 -10.74 8.22
CA VAL A 67 -7.30 -10.19 6.89
C VAL A 67 -5.83 -9.96 6.61
N ARG A 68 -5.37 -10.41 5.45
CA ARG A 68 -4.01 -10.19 5.00
C ARG A 68 -4.04 -9.44 3.69
N PHE A 69 -3.04 -8.60 3.48
CA PHE A 69 -2.94 -7.79 2.28
C PHE A 69 -1.74 -8.24 1.48
N SER A 70 -1.90 -8.30 0.17
CA SER A 70 -0.82 -8.67 -0.73
C SER A 70 -0.89 -7.83 -1.98
N ARG A 71 0.20 -7.80 -2.71
CA ARG A 71 0.27 -7.04 -3.95
C ARG A 71 -0.73 -7.59 -4.96
N ALA A 72 -1.43 -6.72 -5.62
CA ALA A 72 -2.44 -7.10 -6.61
C ALA A 72 -2.20 -6.45 -7.98
N THR A 73 -1.07 -5.79 -8.15
CA THR A 73 -0.84 -5.07 -9.40
C THR A 73 0.63 -5.20 -9.81
N GLY A 74 0.96 -4.70 -10.97
CA GLY A 74 2.32 -4.77 -11.48
C GLY A 74 3.18 -3.61 -11.05
N ASP A 75 4.45 -3.66 -11.43
CA ASP A 75 5.42 -2.65 -11.04
C ASP A 75 5.04 -1.26 -11.55
N ALA A 76 4.46 -1.17 -12.73
CA ALA A 76 4.14 0.12 -13.31
C ALA A 76 3.17 0.92 -12.46
N GLN A 77 2.16 0.28 -11.92
CA GLN A 77 1.19 0.99 -11.09
C GLN A 77 1.81 1.37 -9.75
N LEU A 78 2.64 0.50 -9.20
CA LEU A 78 3.31 0.84 -7.95
C LEU A 78 4.27 2.00 -8.16
N ASP A 79 5.01 2.01 -9.26
CA ASP A 79 5.93 3.10 -9.56
C ASP A 79 5.17 4.42 -9.70
N ALA A 80 3.98 4.38 -10.29
CA ALA A 80 3.20 5.59 -10.47
C ALA A 80 2.85 6.24 -9.14
N VAL A 81 2.50 5.44 -8.14
CA VAL A 81 2.17 6.02 -6.84
C VAL A 81 3.42 6.35 -6.04
N ILE A 82 4.52 5.62 -6.24
CA ILE A 82 5.76 5.92 -5.53
C ILE A 82 6.27 7.29 -5.97
N THR A 83 6.19 7.59 -7.24
CA THR A 83 6.69 8.87 -7.73
C THR A 83 5.69 9.99 -7.51
N GLY A 84 4.57 9.68 -6.92
CA GLY A 84 3.56 10.68 -6.68
C GLY A 84 2.86 11.02 -7.94
N GLY A 85 2.98 10.12 -8.84
CA GLY A 85 2.55 10.42 -10.08
C GLY A 85 1.17 10.63 -10.28
N SER A 86 0.45 10.44 -9.41
CA SER A 86 -0.80 10.66 -9.61
C SER A 86 -1.01 11.25 -10.88
N GLY A 87 -1.49 11.08 -11.48
CA GLY A 87 -1.82 11.54 -12.61
C GLY A 87 -1.04 12.46 -13.32
N LYS A 88 -0.54 13.24 -12.62
CA LYS A 88 0.08 14.17 -13.18
C LYS A 88 0.92 13.73 -14.18
N LEU A 89 1.50 12.87 -13.90
CA LEU A 89 2.41 12.54 -14.75
C LEU A 89 1.82 12.08 -15.86
N ALA A 90 0.84 11.58 -15.65
CA ALA A 90 0.25 10.99 -16.69
C ALA A 90 0.15 11.95 -17.70
N GLY A 91 -0.16 12.92 -17.36
CA GLY A 91 -0.44 13.72 -18.37
C GLY A 91 0.69 13.95 -19.15
N ALA A 92 1.52 13.97 -18.58
CA ALA A 92 2.50 14.29 -19.31
C ALA A 92 2.71 13.57 -20.28
N PRO A 93 2.68 13.51 -20.68
CA PRO A 93 3.06 13.09 -21.65
C PRO A 93 3.10 13.57 -22.21
#